data_2d79e190fe0d905fa9a5cce8c84ad489
#
_entry.id   2d79e190fe0d905fa9a5cce8c84ad489
#
_cell.length_a   1.000
_cell.length_b   1.000
_cell.length_c   1.000
_cell.angle_alpha   90.00
_cell.angle_beta   90.00
_cell.angle_gamma   90.00
#
_symmetry.space_group_name_H-M   'P 1'
#
loop_
_entity.id
_entity.type
_entity.pdbx_description
1 polymer ?
#
loop_
_entity_poly.entity_id
_entity_poly.type
_entity_poly.pdbx_seq_one_letter_code
_entity_poly.pdbx_strand_id
1 'polypeptide(L)'
;MRQTNTKDMLMESRIRLLVVCLALFIVLSSGCATQADAVHAVASVAKAKDYQPQWEPLFKGIELAEARKVAPDPLAVYAVRIDLKEPSIEFLATPSNGDRPLETDGRKTTTFLREFRCQIAINASPFSPVEEGEGNPKDILGLSGSRGDVYSGPHGSHCALLITKDNKVSFAKPPIDTHGVYNAVAGFDMLLERGRNVGKNDERHPRTAAGMSKDRRYLYFLLIDGRQPDYSVGTTTKETAEWIRRLGAYDALNLDGGGSTTLVISDGQSGARILNRPIHNKVPGTERVNGNHLGVYAKPLKD
;
A
#
# COMPACT_ATOMS: atom_id res chain seq x y z
N MET A 1 -63.30 34.12 15.41
CA MET A 1 -62.11 34.42 16.23
C MET A 1 -61.82 33.20 17.10
N ARG A 2 -60.81 32.39 16.81
CA ARG A 2 -60.37 31.28 17.66
C ARG A 2 -59.27 31.79 18.56
N GLN A 3 -59.55 31.78 19.90
CA GLN A 3 -58.53 32.05 20.93
C GLN A 3 -57.56 30.88 20.96
N THR A 4 -56.29 31.13 20.63
CA THR A 4 -55.18 30.16 20.84
C THR A 4 -54.79 30.14 22.31
N ASN A 5 -54.81 28.93 22.87
CA ASN A 5 -54.66 28.71 24.30
C ASN A 5 -53.17 28.84 24.70
N THR A 6 -52.87 29.77 25.58
CA THR A 6 -51.51 30.11 26.09
C THR A 6 -50.77 28.91 26.72
N LYS A 7 -51.50 27.85 27.08
CA LYS A 7 -50.90 26.61 27.62
C LYS A 7 -50.17 25.78 26.58
N ASP A 8 -50.61 25.80 25.32
CA ASP A 8 -49.98 25.02 24.25
C ASP A 8 -48.65 25.63 23.80
N MET A 9 -48.52 26.96 23.82
CA MET A 9 -47.26 27.65 23.56
C MET A 9 -46.18 27.40 24.60
N LEU A 10 -46.55 27.26 25.88
CA LEU A 10 -45.61 26.98 26.99
C LEU A 10 -45.16 25.50 27.00
N MET A 11 -45.96 24.59 26.46
CA MET A 11 -45.59 23.17 26.36
C MET A 11 -44.62 22.92 25.20
N GLU A 12 -44.79 23.58 24.05
CA GLU A 12 -43.85 23.49 22.91
C GLU A 12 -42.48 24.09 23.25
N SER A 13 -42.43 25.19 24.00
CA SER A 13 -41.18 25.80 24.42
C SER A 13 -40.36 24.91 25.38
N ARG A 14 -41.04 24.19 26.28
CA ARG A 14 -40.40 23.26 27.22
C ARG A 14 -39.89 21.99 26.52
N ILE A 15 -40.58 21.49 25.48
CA ILE A 15 -40.15 20.32 24.71
C ILE A 15 -38.92 20.69 23.84
N ARG A 16 -38.89 21.87 23.25
CA ARG A 16 -37.71 22.34 22.51
C ARG A 16 -36.48 22.54 23.38
N LEU A 17 -36.66 23.01 24.61
CA LEU A 17 -35.52 23.18 25.54
C LEU A 17 -35.00 21.83 26.06
N LEU A 18 -35.87 20.82 26.22
CA LEU A 18 -35.46 19.47 26.65
C LEU A 18 -34.68 18.73 25.57
N VAL A 19 -35.06 18.91 24.28
CA VAL A 19 -34.38 18.29 23.13
C VAL A 19 -33.00 18.90 22.92
N VAL A 20 -32.83 20.21 23.14
CA VAL A 20 -31.53 20.88 23.06
C VAL A 20 -30.62 20.47 24.22
N CYS A 21 -31.13 20.31 25.43
CA CYS A 21 -30.33 19.84 26.58
C CYS A 21 -29.94 18.36 26.45
N LEU A 22 -30.77 17.50 25.85
CA LEU A 22 -30.42 16.10 25.59
C LEU A 22 -29.34 15.95 24.50
N ALA A 23 -29.36 16.82 23.50
CA ALA A 23 -28.34 16.83 22.45
C ALA A 23 -26.98 17.34 22.95
N LEU A 24 -26.96 18.23 23.98
CA LEU A 24 -25.69 18.70 24.58
C LEU A 24 -25.09 17.68 25.57
N PHE A 25 -25.90 16.80 26.17
CA PHE A 25 -25.39 15.78 27.12
C PHE A 25 -24.84 14.54 26.48
N ILE A 26 -25.17 14.27 25.20
CA ILE A 26 -24.60 13.15 24.39
C ILE A 26 -23.19 13.49 23.88
N VAL A 27 -22.81 14.77 23.81
CA VAL A 27 -21.47 15.21 23.34
C VAL A 27 -20.40 15.18 24.46
N LEU A 28 -20.79 15.04 25.73
CA LEU A 28 -19.87 15.09 26.88
C LEU A 28 -19.52 13.72 27.50
N SER A 29 -20.04 12.61 26.94
CA SER A 29 -19.73 11.25 27.43
C SER A 29 -18.93 10.40 26.42
N SER A 30 -18.44 10.99 25.31
CA SER A 30 -17.50 10.31 24.40
C SER A 30 -16.09 10.49 24.94
N GLY A 31 -15.59 9.42 25.53
CA GLY A 31 -14.27 9.36 26.14
C GLY A 31 -13.15 9.85 25.24
N CYS A 32 -12.13 10.27 25.89
CA CYS A 32 -10.84 10.70 25.42
C CYS A 32 -10.35 9.88 24.20
N ALA A 33 -10.69 10.33 23.00
CA ALA A 33 -9.99 9.91 21.78
C ALA A 33 -8.64 10.61 21.82
N THR A 34 -7.57 9.85 21.86
CA THR A 34 -6.22 10.37 21.82
C THR A 34 -6.02 11.14 20.52
N GLN A 35 -5.21 12.20 20.58
CA GLN A 35 -4.90 13.07 19.44
C GLN A 35 -4.32 12.32 18.20
N ALA A 36 -4.02 11.03 18.34
CA ALA A 36 -3.62 10.12 17.27
C ALA A 36 -4.79 9.67 16.37
N ASP A 37 -6.02 9.66 16.85
CA ASP A 37 -7.19 9.23 16.08
C ASP A 37 -7.78 10.36 15.20
N ALA A 38 -7.40 11.59 15.46
CA ALA A 38 -7.89 12.76 14.71
C ALA A 38 -7.11 13.01 13.39
N VAL A 39 -6.00 12.32 13.15
CA VAL A 39 -5.16 12.50 11.93
C VAL A 39 -5.69 11.73 10.72
N HIS A 40 -6.61 10.80 10.91
CA HIS A 40 -7.28 10.11 9.80
C HIS A 40 -8.60 10.78 9.40
N ALA A 41 -8.57 12.09 9.16
CA ALA A 41 -9.67 12.74 8.45
C ALA A 41 -9.66 12.21 7.02
N VAL A 42 -10.50 11.20 6.77
CA VAL A 42 -10.76 10.61 5.47
C VAL A 42 -11.12 11.73 4.49
N ALA A 43 -10.24 11.99 3.53
CA ALA A 43 -10.55 12.89 2.42
C ALA A 43 -11.78 12.31 1.68
N SER A 44 -12.90 12.98 1.81
CA SER A 44 -14.17 12.57 1.18
C SER A 44 -14.04 12.58 -0.32
N VAL A 45 -14.16 11.42 -0.90
CA VAL A 45 -14.65 11.05 -2.24
C VAL A 45 -14.58 12.12 -3.33
N ALA A 46 -13.40 12.32 -3.90
CA ALA A 46 -13.32 12.85 -5.26
C ALA A 46 -13.66 11.73 -6.26
N LYS A 47 -14.41 12.05 -7.34
CA LYS A 47 -14.52 11.16 -8.50
C LYS A 47 -13.12 10.81 -8.94
N ALA A 48 -12.85 9.55 -9.29
CA ALA A 48 -11.50 9.08 -9.61
C ALA A 48 -10.72 9.93 -10.64
N LYS A 49 -11.40 10.81 -11.40
CA LYS A 49 -10.77 11.76 -12.33
C LYS A 49 -10.10 12.95 -11.65
N ASP A 50 -10.56 13.35 -10.46
CA ASP A 50 -10.15 14.59 -9.79
C ASP A 50 -9.31 14.35 -8.52
N TYR A 51 -8.90 13.10 -8.26
CA TYR A 51 -8.08 12.80 -7.09
C TYR A 51 -6.70 13.45 -7.20
N GLN A 52 -6.41 14.32 -6.25
CA GLN A 52 -5.07 14.88 -6.01
C GLN A 52 -4.54 14.28 -4.71
N PRO A 53 -3.40 13.59 -4.71
CA PRO A 53 -2.85 13.00 -3.51
C PRO A 53 -2.49 14.08 -2.48
N GLN A 54 -2.96 13.91 -1.26
CA GLN A 54 -2.52 14.70 -0.12
C GLN A 54 -1.37 13.93 0.53
N TRP A 55 -0.15 14.40 0.32
CA TRP A 55 1.05 13.75 0.81
C TRP A 55 1.38 14.20 2.23
N GLU A 56 1.45 13.26 3.15
CA GLU A 56 1.83 13.47 4.55
C GLU A 56 3.21 12.89 4.81
N PRO A 57 4.16 13.66 5.35
CA PRO A 57 5.49 13.16 5.68
C PRO A 57 5.41 12.01 6.69
N LEU A 58 6.10 10.90 6.41
CA LEU A 58 6.14 9.71 7.26
C LEU A 58 7.54 9.47 7.84
N PHE A 59 8.57 9.54 6.98
CA PHE A 59 10.00 9.48 7.32
C PHE A 59 10.75 10.47 6.42
N LYS A 60 12.04 10.73 6.69
CA LYS A 60 12.84 11.59 5.79
C LYS A 60 12.84 10.98 4.38
N GLY A 61 12.39 11.73 3.40
CA GLY A 61 12.24 11.29 2.00
C GLY A 61 11.09 10.33 1.73
N ILE A 62 10.21 10.07 2.68
CA ILE A 62 9.04 9.20 2.50
C ILE A 62 7.77 9.90 2.93
N GLU A 63 6.77 9.87 2.06
CA GLU A 63 5.45 10.44 2.28
C GLU A 63 4.36 9.39 1.97
N LEU A 64 3.25 9.49 2.69
CA LEU A 64 2.06 8.66 2.55
C LEU A 64 0.89 9.48 2.03
N ALA A 65 0.08 8.90 1.17
CA ALA A 65 -1.23 9.43 0.81
C ALA A 65 -2.26 8.30 0.83
N GLU A 66 -3.45 8.60 1.33
CA GLU A 66 -4.57 7.66 1.36
C GLU A 66 -5.76 8.21 0.58
N ALA A 67 -6.54 7.33 -0.03
CA ALA A 67 -7.80 7.69 -0.65
C ALA A 67 -8.87 6.65 -0.35
N ARG A 68 -10.09 7.14 -0.16
CA ARG A 68 -11.28 6.33 0.01
C ARG A 68 -12.35 6.73 -1.00
N LYS A 69 -12.93 5.77 -1.67
CA LYS A 69 -14.13 5.93 -2.48
C LYS A 69 -15.23 5.07 -1.86
N VAL A 70 -16.41 5.63 -1.64
CA VAL A 70 -17.51 4.93 -0.97
C VAL A 70 -18.44 4.24 -1.98
N ALA A 71 -18.88 4.94 -3.02
CA ALA A 71 -19.85 4.43 -4.00
C ALA A 71 -19.55 4.97 -5.41
N PRO A 72 -20.03 4.30 -6.48
CA PRO A 72 -20.73 3.02 -6.50
C PRO A 72 -19.83 1.80 -6.26
N ASP A 73 -18.51 1.90 -6.54
CA ASP A 73 -17.52 0.86 -6.35
C ASP A 73 -16.55 1.32 -5.24
N PRO A 74 -16.69 0.86 -4.00
CA PRO A 74 -15.81 1.30 -2.91
C PRO A 74 -14.36 0.89 -3.17
N LEU A 75 -13.43 1.80 -2.84
CA LEU A 75 -12.00 1.57 -2.95
C LEU A 75 -11.25 2.13 -1.73
N ALA A 76 -10.27 1.39 -1.29
CA ALA A 76 -9.27 1.78 -0.31
C ALA A 76 -7.91 1.76 -0.99
N VAL A 77 -7.27 2.93 -1.07
CA VAL A 77 -6.04 3.16 -1.83
C VAL A 77 -5.01 3.76 -0.90
N TYR A 78 -3.81 3.22 -0.94
CA TYR A 78 -2.64 3.68 -0.18
C TYR A 78 -1.50 3.90 -1.14
N ALA A 79 -0.84 5.03 -1.01
CA ALA A 79 0.29 5.39 -1.84
C ALA A 79 1.47 5.87 -0.99
N VAL A 80 2.65 5.37 -1.29
CA VAL A 80 3.90 5.83 -0.69
C VAL A 80 4.72 6.49 -1.79
N ARG A 81 5.25 7.69 -1.53
CA ARG A 81 6.20 8.38 -2.39
C ARG A 81 7.56 8.43 -1.71
N ILE A 82 8.60 7.99 -2.41
CA ILE A 82 9.97 7.88 -1.92
C ILE A 82 10.86 8.78 -2.77
N ASP A 83 11.51 9.77 -2.15
CA ASP A 83 12.48 10.66 -2.80
C ASP A 83 13.85 9.94 -2.87
N LEU A 84 14.23 9.48 -4.05
CA LEU A 84 15.49 8.76 -4.27
C LEU A 84 16.74 9.65 -4.10
N LYS A 85 16.57 10.98 -3.95
CA LYS A 85 17.64 11.91 -3.63
C LYS A 85 17.91 12.05 -2.13
N GLU A 86 17.01 11.53 -1.28
CA GLU A 86 17.23 11.51 0.16
C GLU A 86 18.34 10.51 0.50
N PRO A 87 19.50 10.93 1.07
CA PRO A 87 20.66 10.06 1.23
C PRO A 87 20.45 8.89 2.21
N SER A 88 19.44 8.96 3.06
CA SER A 88 19.14 7.91 4.04
C SER A 88 18.24 6.81 3.49
N ILE A 89 17.79 6.93 2.25
CA ILE A 89 16.97 5.89 1.61
C ILE A 89 17.86 4.73 1.16
N GLU A 90 17.52 3.53 1.61
CA GLU A 90 18.08 2.27 1.15
C GLU A 90 16.97 1.26 0.94
N PHE A 91 17.20 0.29 0.06
CA PHE A 91 16.23 -0.76 -0.26
C PHE A 91 16.76 -2.13 0.13
N LEU A 92 15.83 -3.02 0.49
CA LEU A 92 16.11 -4.43 0.73
C LEU A 92 15.01 -5.29 0.11
N ALA A 93 15.34 -6.09 -0.91
CA ALA A 93 14.52 -7.23 -1.29
C ALA A 93 14.77 -8.40 -0.32
N THR A 94 13.82 -9.35 -0.22
CA THR A 94 14.00 -10.56 0.61
C THR A 94 15.31 -11.23 0.24
N PRO A 95 16.24 -11.50 1.19
CA PRO A 95 17.44 -12.27 0.92
C PRO A 95 17.13 -13.74 0.60
N SER A 96 18.04 -14.40 -0.13
CA SER A 96 17.95 -15.85 -0.32
C SER A 96 18.03 -16.58 1.03
N ASN A 97 17.53 -17.81 1.07
CA ASN A 97 17.62 -18.68 2.24
C ASN A 97 18.90 -19.55 2.27
N GLY A 98 19.87 -19.22 1.38
CA GLY A 98 21.15 -19.94 1.26
C GLY A 98 20.97 -21.36 0.69
N ASP A 99 21.53 -22.35 1.36
CA ASP A 99 21.53 -23.76 0.90
C ASP A 99 20.20 -24.50 1.20
N ARG A 100 19.19 -23.82 1.73
CA ARG A 100 17.88 -24.44 1.99
C ARG A 100 17.12 -24.67 0.67
N PRO A 101 16.15 -25.61 0.66
CA PRO A 101 15.32 -25.84 -0.52
C PRO A 101 14.63 -24.57 -1.02
N LEU A 102 14.45 -24.48 -2.33
CA LEU A 102 13.90 -23.31 -3.04
C LEU A 102 14.77 -22.06 -2.82
N GLU A 103 14.22 -20.86 -2.82
CA GLU A 103 15.01 -19.63 -2.93
C GLU A 103 14.92 -18.73 -1.70
N THR A 104 13.74 -18.68 -1.04
CA THR A 104 13.52 -17.83 0.13
C THR A 104 12.69 -18.56 1.19
N ASP A 105 12.69 -18.02 2.40
CA ASP A 105 11.75 -18.44 3.44
C ASP A 105 10.52 -17.53 3.45
N GLY A 106 9.35 -18.11 3.49
CA GLY A 106 8.09 -17.37 3.54
C GLY A 106 7.96 -16.56 4.83
N ARG A 107 7.52 -15.30 4.71
CA ARG A 107 7.28 -14.38 5.84
C ARG A 107 5.99 -13.60 5.62
N LYS A 108 5.33 -13.21 6.70
CA LYS A 108 4.38 -12.11 6.66
C LYS A 108 5.15 -10.81 6.42
N THR A 109 4.53 -9.83 5.80
CA THR A 109 5.17 -8.53 5.57
C THR A 109 5.51 -7.82 6.89
N THR A 110 4.67 -8.01 7.92
CA THR A 110 4.95 -7.54 9.29
C THR A 110 6.19 -8.20 9.90
N THR A 111 6.38 -9.50 9.69
CA THR A 111 7.57 -10.25 10.16
C THR A 111 8.81 -9.80 9.42
N PHE A 112 8.74 -9.65 8.08
CA PHE A 112 9.83 -9.13 7.27
C PHE A 112 10.28 -7.75 7.76
N LEU A 113 9.34 -6.81 7.96
CA LEU A 113 9.68 -5.46 8.44
C LEU A 113 10.41 -5.49 9.79
N ARG A 114 9.93 -6.28 10.76
CA ARG A 114 10.55 -6.41 12.09
C ARG A 114 11.93 -7.05 12.03
N GLU A 115 12.07 -8.16 11.30
CA GLU A 115 13.31 -8.92 11.18
C GLU A 115 14.41 -8.06 10.58
N PHE A 116 14.11 -7.35 9.51
CA PHE A 116 15.08 -6.51 8.81
C PHE A 116 15.06 -5.05 9.26
N ARG A 117 14.20 -4.67 10.20
CA ARG A 117 14.10 -3.30 10.77
C ARG A 117 13.90 -2.21 9.73
N CYS A 118 13.15 -2.51 8.67
CA CYS A 118 12.76 -1.53 7.66
C CYS A 118 11.74 -0.52 8.22
N GLN A 119 11.70 0.67 7.68
CA GLN A 119 10.68 1.67 8.01
C GLN A 119 9.38 1.42 7.25
N ILE A 120 9.48 0.89 6.03
CA ILE A 120 8.34 0.46 5.21
C ILE A 120 8.64 -0.90 4.62
N ALA A 121 7.61 -1.73 4.46
CA ALA A 121 7.69 -2.96 3.68
C ALA A 121 6.39 -3.21 2.91
N ILE A 122 6.53 -3.76 1.71
CA ILE A 122 5.44 -4.25 0.87
C ILE A 122 5.72 -5.70 0.44
N ASN A 123 4.68 -6.44 0.09
CA ASN A 123 4.83 -7.66 -0.70
C ASN A 123 5.34 -7.31 -2.09
N ALA A 124 6.12 -8.20 -2.72
CA ALA A 124 6.76 -7.87 -4.00
C ALA A 124 6.56 -8.94 -5.09
N SER A 125 7.50 -9.89 -5.24
CA SER A 125 7.47 -10.87 -6.32
C SER A 125 6.39 -11.93 -6.14
N PRO A 126 5.79 -12.44 -7.23
CA PRO A 126 4.99 -13.66 -7.19
C PRO A 126 5.84 -14.87 -6.78
N PHE A 127 5.23 -15.88 -6.17
CA PHE A 127 5.92 -17.02 -5.59
C PHE A 127 5.05 -18.28 -5.53
N SER A 128 5.66 -19.42 -5.27
CA SER A 128 5.01 -20.74 -5.07
C SER A 128 5.83 -21.56 -4.05
N PRO A 129 5.19 -22.48 -3.30
CA PRO A 129 3.76 -22.66 -3.11
C PRO A 129 3.16 -21.58 -2.21
N VAL A 130 1.85 -21.31 -2.37
CA VAL A 130 1.08 -20.46 -1.45
C VAL A 130 0.58 -21.34 -0.29
N GLU A 131 1.38 -21.48 0.73
CA GLU A 131 1.10 -22.30 1.91
C GLU A 131 1.14 -21.44 3.18
N GLU A 132 0.41 -21.89 4.19
CA GLU A 132 0.46 -21.33 5.55
C GLU A 132 1.80 -21.70 6.23
N GLY A 133 2.18 -20.90 7.18
CA GLY A 133 3.39 -21.12 7.99
C GLY A 133 4.60 -20.33 7.51
N GLU A 134 5.08 -19.46 8.40
CA GLU A 134 6.32 -18.72 8.18
C GLU A 134 7.52 -19.67 8.28
N GLY A 135 8.58 -19.35 7.56
CA GLY A 135 9.77 -20.16 7.48
C GLY A 135 9.72 -21.32 6.47
N ASN A 136 8.57 -21.59 5.84
CA ASN A 136 8.48 -22.58 4.76
C ASN A 136 9.17 -22.05 3.50
N PRO A 137 9.95 -22.89 2.78
CA PRO A 137 10.64 -22.48 1.56
C PRO A 137 9.68 -22.04 0.46
N LYS A 138 10.10 -21.04 -0.32
CA LYS A 138 9.35 -20.47 -1.44
C LYS A 138 10.24 -20.35 -2.68
N ASP A 139 9.67 -20.70 -3.82
CA ASP A 139 10.19 -20.49 -5.16
C ASP A 139 9.69 -19.14 -5.69
N ILE A 140 10.57 -18.28 -6.17
CA ILE A 140 10.19 -16.95 -6.64
C ILE A 140 9.98 -16.99 -8.16
N LEU A 141 8.81 -16.59 -8.59
CA LEU A 141 8.44 -16.63 -10.00
C LEU A 141 8.91 -15.38 -10.74
N GLY A 142 10.21 -15.33 -11.04
CA GLY A 142 10.84 -14.25 -11.80
C GLY A 142 12.08 -13.68 -11.15
N LEU A 143 12.75 -12.75 -11.86
CA LEU A 143 14.02 -12.20 -11.44
C LEU A 143 13.93 -11.59 -10.04
N SER A 144 14.70 -12.14 -9.12
CA SER A 144 14.80 -11.61 -7.75
C SER A 144 16.23 -11.71 -7.24
N GLY A 145 16.60 -10.71 -6.45
CA GLY A 145 17.93 -10.62 -5.86
C GLY A 145 17.96 -9.61 -4.72
N SER A 146 18.90 -9.79 -3.81
CA SER A 146 19.08 -8.96 -2.62
C SER A 146 20.56 -8.69 -2.37
N ARG A 147 20.93 -7.43 -2.19
CA ARG A 147 22.28 -6.98 -1.87
C ARG A 147 23.38 -7.48 -2.82
N GLY A 148 23.03 -7.63 -4.10
CA GLY A 148 23.92 -8.08 -5.16
C GLY A 148 23.92 -9.60 -5.38
N ASP A 149 23.23 -10.35 -4.54
CA ASP A 149 22.97 -11.79 -4.73
C ASP A 149 21.68 -11.96 -5.56
N VAL A 150 21.80 -12.35 -6.81
CA VAL A 150 20.67 -12.67 -7.71
C VAL A 150 20.44 -14.17 -7.62
N TYR A 151 19.42 -14.57 -6.87
CA TYR A 151 19.14 -15.96 -6.54
C TYR A 151 18.01 -16.58 -7.38
N SER A 152 17.15 -15.75 -8.03
CA SER A 152 16.09 -16.20 -8.92
C SER A 152 16.21 -15.55 -10.29
N GLY A 153 16.11 -16.35 -11.33
CA GLY A 153 16.23 -15.92 -12.72
C GLY A 153 14.94 -15.37 -13.32
N PRO A 154 14.99 -14.80 -14.54
CA PRO A 154 13.79 -14.41 -15.27
C PRO A 154 12.81 -15.57 -15.47
N HIS A 155 11.52 -15.34 -15.33
CA HIS A 155 10.46 -16.33 -15.50
C HIS A 155 9.43 -15.88 -16.54
N GLY A 156 9.36 -16.59 -17.67
CA GLY A 156 8.40 -16.29 -18.73
C GLY A 156 8.46 -14.83 -19.20
N SER A 157 7.32 -14.16 -19.21
CA SER A 157 7.18 -12.74 -19.58
C SER A 157 7.22 -11.78 -18.38
N HIS A 158 7.53 -12.27 -17.19
CA HIS A 158 7.55 -11.44 -16.00
C HIS A 158 8.58 -10.32 -16.13
N CYS A 159 8.13 -9.10 -15.85
CA CYS A 159 8.97 -7.92 -15.77
C CYS A 159 9.64 -7.83 -14.38
N ALA A 160 10.61 -6.93 -14.23
CA ALA A 160 11.27 -6.73 -12.94
C ALA A 160 11.46 -5.25 -12.63
N LEU A 161 11.42 -4.92 -11.35
CA LEU A 161 11.95 -3.69 -10.76
C LEU A 161 13.39 -3.98 -10.35
N LEU A 162 14.33 -3.19 -10.87
CA LEU A 162 15.77 -3.30 -10.62
C LEU A 162 16.23 -2.06 -9.85
N ILE A 163 17.02 -2.28 -8.82
CA ILE A 163 17.60 -1.22 -7.98
C ILE A 163 19.11 -1.47 -7.87
N THR A 164 19.89 -0.48 -8.25
CA THR A 164 21.36 -0.52 -8.10
C THR A 164 21.75 -0.12 -6.66
N LYS A 165 23.01 -0.31 -6.28
CA LYS A 165 23.53 0.04 -4.97
C LYS A 165 23.46 1.55 -4.67
N ASP A 166 23.47 2.39 -5.71
CA ASP A 166 23.34 3.85 -5.62
C ASP A 166 21.87 4.32 -5.82
N ASN A 167 20.89 3.44 -5.55
CA ASN A 167 19.45 3.70 -5.63
C ASN A 167 18.93 4.16 -7.02
N LYS A 168 19.64 3.82 -8.10
CA LYS A 168 19.04 3.99 -9.43
C LYS A 168 18.03 2.89 -9.67
N VAL A 169 16.80 3.31 -9.93
CA VAL A 169 15.66 2.41 -10.13
C VAL A 169 15.30 2.34 -11.62
N SER A 170 15.02 1.13 -12.10
CA SER A 170 14.54 0.89 -13.45
C SER A 170 13.54 -0.25 -13.51
N PHE A 171 12.73 -0.30 -14.58
CA PHE A 171 11.88 -1.43 -14.89
C PHE A 171 12.40 -2.13 -16.13
N ALA A 172 12.46 -3.44 -16.11
CA ALA A 172 12.97 -4.25 -17.20
C ALA A 172 11.93 -5.29 -17.66
N LYS A 173 11.88 -5.50 -18.97
CA LYS A 173 11.16 -6.60 -19.63
C LYS A 173 12.16 -7.65 -20.09
N PRO A 174 11.79 -8.93 -20.18
CA PRO A 174 12.66 -9.94 -20.76
C PRO A 174 13.07 -9.59 -22.21
N PRO A 175 14.34 -9.86 -22.61
CA PRO A 175 15.43 -10.36 -21.77
C PRO A 175 15.95 -9.31 -20.80
N ILE A 176 16.24 -9.70 -19.55
CA ILE A 176 16.63 -8.78 -18.47
C ILE A 176 18.15 -8.90 -18.27
N ASP A 177 18.86 -7.78 -18.36
CA ASP A 177 20.26 -7.67 -17.96
C ASP A 177 20.34 -7.49 -16.44
N THR A 178 21.09 -8.36 -15.77
CA THR A 178 21.28 -8.35 -14.32
C THR A 178 22.58 -7.66 -13.88
N HIS A 179 23.36 -7.13 -14.82
CA HIS A 179 24.61 -6.45 -14.49
C HIS A 179 24.36 -5.21 -13.61
N GLY A 180 25.06 -5.13 -12.48
CA GLY A 180 24.95 -4.02 -11.53
C GLY A 180 23.66 -4.00 -10.69
N VAL A 181 22.82 -5.03 -10.78
CA VAL A 181 21.65 -5.17 -9.93
C VAL A 181 22.08 -5.42 -8.49
N TYR A 182 21.54 -4.62 -7.57
CA TYR A 182 21.76 -4.78 -6.13
C TYR A 182 20.54 -5.37 -5.42
N ASN A 183 19.33 -4.86 -5.76
CA ASN A 183 18.07 -5.50 -5.40
C ASN A 183 17.20 -5.66 -6.65
N ALA A 184 16.49 -6.77 -6.74
CA ALA A 184 15.51 -7.00 -7.81
C ALA A 184 14.27 -7.67 -7.24
N VAL A 185 13.11 -7.27 -7.74
CA VAL A 185 11.83 -7.95 -7.48
C VAL A 185 11.07 -8.11 -8.79
N ALA A 186 10.49 -9.30 -8.99
CA ALA A 186 9.67 -9.60 -10.15
C ALA A 186 8.27 -9.00 -10.02
N GLY A 187 7.67 -8.72 -11.16
CA GLY A 187 6.25 -8.42 -11.30
C GLY A 187 5.69 -9.08 -12.55
N PHE A 188 4.41 -8.94 -12.78
CA PHE A 188 3.75 -9.54 -13.94
C PHE A 188 3.97 -8.69 -15.20
N ASP A 189 3.12 -7.68 -15.40
CA ASP A 189 3.09 -6.83 -16.58
C ASP A 189 3.40 -5.37 -16.21
N MET A 190 3.93 -4.61 -17.16
CA MET A 190 3.95 -3.16 -17.05
C MET A 190 2.52 -2.60 -17.00
N LEU A 191 2.31 -1.62 -16.15
CA LEU A 191 1.08 -0.83 -16.04
C LEU A 191 1.18 0.46 -16.86
N LEU A 192 2.35 1.11 -16.76
CA LEU A 192 2.66 2.32 -17.51
C LEU A 192 3.97 2.15 -18.27
N GLU A 193 4.00 2.64 -19.49
CA GLU A 193 5.19 2.78 -20.31
C GLU A 193 5.27 4.19 -20.88
N ARG A 194 6.25 4.97 -20.44
CA ARG A 194 6.45 6.36 -20.87
C ARG A 194 5.17 7.21 -20.73
N GLY A 195 4.48 7.07 -19.59
CA GLY A 195 3.23 7.76 -19.26
C GLY A 195 1.98 7.21 -19.92
N ARG A 196 2.13 6.21 -20.83
CA ARG A 196 1.01 5.56 -21.50
C ARG A 196 0.51 4.38 -20.67
N ASN A 197 -0.79 4.33 -20.43
CA ASN A 197 -1.45 3.21 -19.78
C ASN A 197 -1.45 1.99 -20.73
N VAL A 198 -0.81 0.91 -20.30
CA VAL A 198 -0.73 -0.38 -21.01
C VAL A 198 -1.41 -1.51 -20.23
N GLY A 199 -2.07 -1.19 -19.13
CA GLY A 199 -2.88 -2.12 -18.34
C GLY A 199 -4.08 -2.66 -19.11
N LYS A 200 -4.61 -3.80 -18.65
CA LYS A 200 -5.71 -4.54 -19.27
C LYS A 200 -6.99 -4.37 -18.45
N ASN A 201 -8.16 -4.51 -19.07
CA ASN A 201 -9.45 -4.65 -18.38
C ASN A 201 -9.65 -6.11 -17.97
N ASP A 202 -8.85 -6.55 -17.02
CA ASP A 202 -8.91 -7.86 -16.39
C ASP A 202 -9.85 -7.84 -15.16
N GLU A 203 -9.83 -8.89 -14.38
CA GLU A 203 -10.60 -8.95 -13.14
C GLU A 203 -10.10 -7.98 -12.08
N ARG A 204 -11.03 -7.47 -11.27
CA ARG A 204 -10.70 -6.62 -10.13
C ARG A 204 -10.15 -7.45 -8.99
N HIS A 205 -8.95 -7.07 -8.54
CA HIS A 205 -8.25 -7.70 -7.42
C HIS A 205 -7.63 -6.65 -6.50
N PRO A 206 -7.24 -7.02 -5.25
CA PRO A 206 -6.23 -6.25 -4.53
C PRO A 206 -4.98 -6.14 -5.38
N ARG A 207 -4.35 -4.98 -5.42
CA ARG A 207 -3.17 -4.71 -6.26
C ARG A 207 -2.04 -4.10 -5.46
N THR A 208 -0.83 -4.53 -5.78
CA THR A 208 0.42 -3.88 -5.37
C THR A 208 1.17 -3.49 -6.63
N ALA A 209 1.64 -2.26 -6.70
CA ALA A 209 2.36 -1.75 -7.86
C ALA A 209 3.52 -0.84 -7.44
N ALA A 210 4.55 -0.80 -8.27
CA ALA A 210 5.65 0.14 -8.17
C ALA A 210 5.68 1.05 -9.40
N GLY A 211 5.95 2.35 -9.21
CA GLY A 211 6.02 3.32 -10.30
C GLY A 211 7.16 4.31 -10.13
N MET A 212 7.64 4.87 -11.23
CA MET A 212 8.76 5.82 -11.27
C MET A 212 8.33 7.13 -11.93
N SER A 213 8.66 8.26 -11.34
CA SER A 213 8.47 9.57 -11.97
C SER A 213 9.32 9.75 -13.23
N LYS A 214 8.90 10.65 -14.13
CA LYS A 214 9.60 10.91 -15.39
C LYS A 214 11.03 11.41 -15.18
N ASP A 215 11.25 12.23 -14.17
CA ASP A 215 12.57 12.79 -13.79
C ASP A 215 13.44 11.81 -12.98
N ARG A 216 12.95 10.58 -12.74
CA ARG A 216 13.62 9.54 -11.97
C ARG A 216 13.92 9.91 -10.51
N ARG A 217 13.22 10.90 -9.97
CA ARG A 217 13.39 11.36 -8.60
C ARG A 217 12.56 10.52 -7.62
N TYR A 218 11.30 10.20 -7.97
CA TYR A 218 10.35 9.58 -7.05
C TYR A 218 10.02 8.15 -7.47
N LEU A 219 10.20 7.23 -6.53
CA LEU A 219 9.60 5.89 -6.59
C LEU A 219 8.26 5.92 -5.83
N TYR A 220 7.23 5.35 -6.43
CA TYR A 220 5.91 5.21 -5.84
C TYR A 220 5.60 3.76 -5.55
N PHE A 221 5.06 3.46 -4.37
CA PHE A 221 4.31 2.24 -4.13
C PHE A 221 2.84 2.56 -4.09
N LEU A 222 2.04 1.76 -4.77
CA LEU A 222 0.59 1.87 -4.76
C LEU A 222 0.00 0.54 -4.33
N LEU A 223 -0.81 0.57 -3.28
CA LEU A 223 -1.57 -0.59 -2.83
C LEU A 223 -3.06 -0.26 -2.84
N ILE A 224 -3.84 -1.15 -3.41
CA ILE A 224 -5.30 -1.03 -3.48
C ILE A 224 -5.89 -2.30 -2.88
N ASP A 225 -6.66 -2.16 -1.81
CA ASP A 225 -7.40 -3.29 -1.24
C ASP A 225 -8.47 -3.79 -2.21
N GLY A 226 -8.93 -5.01 -2.03
CA GLY A 226 -9.93 -5.58 -2.91
C GLY A 226 -10.59 -6.84 -2.35
N ARG A 227 -11.52 -7.44 -3.12
CA ARG A 227 -12.27 -8.64 -2.74
C ARG A 227 -13.09 -8.46 -1.45
N GLN A 228 -13.43 -7.21 -1.11
CA GLN A 228 -14.21 -6.82 0.06
C GLN A 228 -15.32 -5.86 -0.41
N PRO A 229 -16.51 -6.35 -0.81
CA PRO A 229 -17.53 -5.57 -1.53
C PRO A 229 -17.94 -4.28 -0.84
N ASP A 230 -18.06 -4.29 0.49
CA ASP A 230 -18.51 -3.14 1.28
C ASP A 230 -17.38 -2.19 1.70
N TYR A 231 -16.12 -2.53 1.34
CA TYR A 231 -14.94 -1.77 1.75
C TYR A 231 -14.04 -1.39 0.57
N SER A 232 -13.66 -2.37 -0.24
CA SER A 232 -12.83 -2.17 -1.44
C SER A 232 -13.01 -3.35 -2.39
N VAL A 233 -13.51 -3.08 -3.58
CA VAL A 233 -13.72 -4.11 -4.60
C VAL A 233 -12.43 -4.48 -5.32
N GLY A 234 -11.41 -3.62 -5.25
CA GLY A 234 -10.17 -3.76 -6.02
C GLY A 234 -10.25 -3.13 -7.39
N THR A 235 -9.19 -3.32 -8.17
CA THR A 235 -9.04 -2.70 -9.50
C THR A 235 -8.54 -3.69 -10.52
N THR A 236 -8.88 -3.44 -11.81
CA THR A 236 -8.22 -4.02 -12.97
C THR A 236 -6.80 -3.45 -13.10
N THR A 237 -5.93 -4.06 -13.89
CA THR A 237 -4.58 -3.51 -14.14
C THR A 237 -4.66 -2.18 -14.88
N LYS A 238 -5.66 -1.96 -15.73
CA LYS A 238 -5.91 -0.67 -16.38
C LYS A 238 -6.29 0.44 -15.39
N GLU A 239 -7.18 0.14 -14.45
CA GLU A 239 -7.58 1.06 -13.38
C GLU A 239 -6.39 1.36 -12.44
N THR A 240 -5.58 0.33 -12.10
CA THR A 240 -4.37 0.48 -11.29
C THR A 240 -3.35 1.41 -11.97
N ALA A 241 -3.16 1.25 -13.29
CA ALA A 241 -2.31 2.13 -14.08
C ALA A 241 -2.78 3.60 -14.04
N GLU A 242 -4.09 3.85 -14.09
CA GLU A 242 -4.62 5.20 -13.95
C GLU A 242 -4.40 5.78 -12.55
N TRP A 243 -4.52 4.97 -11.51
CA TRP A 243 -4.23 5.40 -10.14
C TRP A 243 -2.77 5.80 -9.98
N ILE A 244 -1.82 4.94 -10.37
CA ILE A 244 -0.39 5.22 -10.18
C ILE A 244 0.09 6.37 -11.08
N ARG A 245 -0.52 6.56 -12.27
CA ARG A 245 -0.26 7.69 -13.15
C ARG A 245 -0.63 9.03 -12.49
N ARG A 246 -1.74 9.08 -11.74
CA ARG A 246 -2.17 10.28 -11.00
C ARG A 246 -1.25 10.63 -9.84
N LEU A 247 -0.54 9.65 -9.28
CA LEU A 247 0.50 9.90 -8.28
C LEU A 247 1.74 10.58 -8.89
N GLY A 248 1.90 10.56 -10.22
CA GLY A 248 3.04 11.12 -10.93
C GLY A 248 3.96 10.10 -11.59
N ALA A 249 3.58 8.81 -11.58
CA ALA A 249 4.37 7.78 -12.24
C ALA A 249 4.34 7.93 -13.77
N TYR A 250 5.49 7.70 -14.40
CA TYR A 250 5.71 7.68 -15.84
C TYR A 250 5.88 6.26 -16.38
N ASP A 251 6.61 5.43 -15.64
CA ASP A 251 6.68 3.98 -15.83
C ASP A 251 6.16 3.29 -14.58
N ALA A 252 5.50 2.12 -14.72
CA ALA A 252 4.99 1.37 -13.57
C ALA A 252 4.85 -0.12 -13.86
N LEU A 253 5.05 -0.93 -12.82
CA LEU A 253 5.00 -2.38 -12.82
C LEU A 253 3.93 -2.89 -11.86
N ASN A 254 3.16 -3.90 -12.29
CA ASN A 254 2.24 -4.65 -11.45
C ASN A 254 3.00 -5.76 -10.71
N LEU A 255 3.12 -5.65 -9.41
CA LEU A 255 3.73 -6.66 -8.54
C LEU A 255 2.71 -7.75 -8.17
N ASP A 256 3.09 -8.68 -7.28
CA ASP A 256 2.14 -9.66 -6.75
C ASP A 256 1.04 -8.97 -5.96
N GLY A 257 -0.18 -9.39 -6.20
CA GLY A 257 -1.38 -8.80 -5.65
C GLY A 257 -2.28 -9.81 -4.91
N GLY A 258 -3.58 -9.57 -4.98
CA GLY A 258 -4.55 -10.48 -4.37
C GLY A 258 -4.37 -10.59 -2.86
N GLY A 259 -4.26 -11.82 -2.35
CA GLY A 259 -4.08 -12.07 -0.91
C GLY A 259 -2.73 -11.62 -0.37
N SER A 260 -1.74 -11.37 -1.24
CA SER A 260 -0.40 -10.90 -0.87
C SER A 260 -0.36 -9.40 -0.56
N THR A 261 -1.29 -8.60 -1.12
CA THR A 261 -1.29 -7.13 -1.02
C THR A 261 -1.23 -6.66 0.43
N THR A 262 -0.05 -6.20 0.86
CA THR A 262 0.18 -5.75 2.23
C THR A 262 1.20 -4.61 2.27
N LEU A 263 0.85 -3.51 2.95
CA LEU A 263 1.71 -2.37 3.25
C LEU A 263 1.87 -2.26 4.76
N VAL A 264 3.11 -2.29 5.21
CA VAL A 264 3.46 -2.20 6.62
C VAL A 264 4.42 -1.05 6.85
N ILE A 265 4.24 -0.35 7.96
CA ILE A 265 5.17 0.69 8.42
C ILE A 265 5.68 0.35 9.82
N SER A 266 6.89 0.80 10.13
CA SER A 266 7.43 0.78 11.49
C SER A 266 6.68 1.79 12.38
N ASP A 267 6.36 1.39 13.61
CA ASP A 267 5.78 2.28 14.62
C ASP A 267 6.83 2.97 15.52
N GLY A 268 8.12 2.80 15.19
CA GLY A 268 9.23 3.42 15.92
C GLY A 268 9.69 2.66 17.16
N GLN A 269 9.01 1.58 17.57
CA GLN A 269 9.33 0.79 18.78
C GLN A 269 9.54 -0.70 18.49
N SER A 270 10.19 -1.04 17.38
CA SER A 270 10.34 -2.42 16.88
C SER A 270 9.01 -3.10 16.50
N GLY A 271 7.91 -2.35 16.52
CA GLY A 271 6.61 -2.78 16.09
C GLY A 271 6.40 -2.60 14.59
N ALA A 272 5.30 -3.15 14.10
CA ALA A 272 4.89 -3.07 12.72
C ALA A 272 3.38 -2.82 12.65
N ARG A 273 2.96 -1.81 11.91
CA ARG A 273 1.55 -1.46 11.70
C ARG A 273 1.18 -1.66 10.24
N ILE A 274 0.20 -2.52 9.99
CA ILE A 274 -0.39 -2.69 8.66
C ILE A 274 -1.27 -1.46 8.37
N LEU A 275 -1.09 -0.86 7.20
CA LEU A 275 -1.88 0.30 6.78
C LEU A 275 -3.14 -0.07 6.01
N ASN A 276 -3.03 -1.04 5.11
CA ASN A 276 -4.16 -1.53 4.33
C ASN A 276 -4.92 -2.65 5.07
N ARG A 277 -5.91 -3.25 4.43
CA ARG A 277 -6.68 -4.39 4.96
C ARG A 277 -6.46 -5.63 4.09
N PRO A 278 -5.42 -6.44 4.35
CA PRO A 278 -5.12 -7.65 3.59
C PRO A 278 -6.29 -8.63 3.61
N ILE A 279 -6.34 -9.54 2.62
CA ILE A 279 -7.45 -10.50 2.47
C ILE A 279 -6.96 -11.90 2.07
N HIS A 280 -6.05 -12.46 2.85
CA HIS A 280 -5.63 -13.84 2.63
C HIS A 280 -6.78 -14.81 2.96
N ASN A 281 -6.95 -15.87 2.14
CA ASN A 281 -8.01 -16.88 2.27
C ASN A 281 -9.43 -16.28 2.40
N LYS A 282 -9.66 -15.11 1.78
CA LYS A 282 -10.94 -14.37 1.86
C LYS A 282 -11.29 -13.89 3.27
N VAL A 283 -10.34 -13.86 4.20
CA VAL A 283 -10.52 -13.35 5.57
C VAL A 283 -9.95 -11.94 5.67
N PRO A 284 -10.81 -10.89 5.80
CA PRO A 284 -10.35 -9.51 5.92
C PRO A 284 -9.43 -9.29 7.12
N GLY A 285 -8.34 -8.52 6.92
CA GLY A 285 -7.33 -8.24 7.93
C GLY A 285 -6.26 -9.32 8.08
N THR A 286 -6.33 -10.41 7.30
CA THR A 286 -5.36 -11.52 7.39
C THR A 286 -4.25 -11.35 6.37
N GLU A 287 -3.00 -11.28 6.83
CA GLU A 287 -1.82 -11.30 5.98
C GLU A 287 -1.55 -12.69 5.42
N ARG A 288 -1.03 -12.74 4.19
CA ARG A 288 -0.43 -13.94 3.59
C ARG A 288 1.03 -14.05 4.00
N VAL A 289 1.51 -15.28 4.13
CA VAL A 289 2.94 -15.60 4.16
C VAL A 289 3.46 -15.53 2.73
N ASN A 290 4.19 -14.45 2.42
CA ASN A 290 4.73 -14.16 1.08
C ASN A 290 6.16 -14.70 0.93
N GLY A 291 6.54 -15.05 -0.29
CA GLY A 291 7.91 -15.49 -0.60
C GLY A 291 8.89 -14.31 -0.76
N ASN A 292 8.38 -13.14 -1.15
CA ASN A 292 9.25 -12.00 -1.44
C ASN A 292 8.62 -10.67 -1.02
N HIS A 293 9.47 -9.74 -0.57
CA HIS A 293 9.13 -8.42 -0.08
C HIS A 293 10.11 -7.37 -0.60
N LEU A 294 9.71 -6.11 -0.57
CA LEU A 294 10.58 -4.97 -0.75
C LEU A 294 10.44 -4.04 0.45
N GLY A 295 11.54 -3.90 1.20
CA GLY A 295 11.68 -3.00 2.34
C GLY A 295 12.39 -1.71 1.96
N VAL A 296 12.10 -0.65 2.73
CA VAL A 296 12.74 0.66 2.60
C VAL A 296 13.24 1.11 3.97
N TYR A 297 14.50 1.49 4.02
CA TYR A 297 15.11 2.16 5.17
C TYR A 297 15.03 3.67 4.98
N ALA A 298 14.78 4.40 6.05
CA ALA A 298 14.76 5.85 6.08
C ALA A 298 15.03 6.35 7.52
N LYS A 299 15.47 7.59 7.68
CA LYS A 299 15.58 8.22 8.99
C LYS A 299 14.24 8.76 9.49
N PRO A 300 14.02 8.84 10.81
CA PRO A 300 12.87 9.55 11.38
C PRO A 300 12.80 11.00 10.89
N LEU A 301 11.60 11.60 10.90
CA LEU A 301 11.41 13.02 10.55
C LEU A 301 12.10 13.96 11.55
N LYS A 302 12.12 13.57 12.83
CA LYS A 302 12.82 14.28 13.90
C LYS A 302 13.95 13.40 14.41
N ASP A 303 15.11 13.99 14.58
CA ASP A 303 16.27 13.37 15.21
C ASP A 303 16.03 13.28 16.71
#